data_8ca5036c73a987df85f4095ae754ec6c
#
_entry.id   8ca5036c73a987df85f4095ae754ec6c
#
_cell.length_a   1.000
_cell.length_b   1.000
_cell.length_c   1.000
_cell.angle_alpha   90.00
_cell.angle_beta   90.00
_cell.angle_gamma   90.00
#
_symmetry.space_group_name_H-M   'P 1'
#
loop_
_entity.id
_entity.type
_entity.pdbx_description
1 polymer ?
#
loop_
_entity_poly.entity_id
_entity_poly.type
_entity_poly.pdbx_seq_one_letter_code
_entity_poly.pdbx_strand_id
1 'polypeptide(L)'
;HNPGMTNVMRCVSVKLGILCLVLDVAKGFVPVFLAKMYVPDYRHMLFALIIAAPVLGHAFTPILKFKGGKAIATSYGVLLALIPDSFMVLRMAVITAIFSLIIIVKPDSLRVIISMFLFAVCNFFFHDVTSFVIGSLIVSATVILKHLMNYGDEKFKLSFPFQKKHSENKNAKQETKQE
;
A
#
# COMPACT_ATOMS: atom_id res chain seq x y z
N HIS A 1 -1.77 -3.82 -18.58
CA HIS A 1 -0.63 -4.14 -17.69
C HIS A 1 -0.35 -2.92 -16.82
N ASN A 2 -0.38 -3.11 -15.49
CA ASN A 2 -0.06 -2.05 -14.53
C ASN A 2 1.47 -1.91 -14.41
N PRO A 3 2.06 -0.72 -14.58
CA PRO A 3 3.47 -0.51 -14.29
C PRO A 3 3.69 -0.62 -12.77
N GLY A 4 4.51 -1.55 -12.33
CA GLY A 4 4.84 -1.72 -10.91
C GLY A 4 5.75 -2.91 -10.65
N MET A 5 6.40 -2.91 -9.46
CA MET A 5 7.37 -3.91 -9.00
C MET A 5 6.97 -5.35 -9.32
N THR A 6 5.75 -5.75 -8.97
CA THR A 6 5.29 -7.14 -9.14
C THR A 6 5.28 -7.59 -10.61
N ASN A 7 4.87 -6.71 -11.53
CA ASN A 7 4.90 -7.02 -12.96
C ASN A 7 6.33 -7.07 -13.49
N VAL A 8 7.19 -6.14 -13.06
CA VAL A 8 8.60 -6.15 -13.46
C VAL A 8 9.30 -7.41 -12.95
N MET A 9 9.03 -7.84 -11.70
CA MET A 9 9.56 -9.09 -11.15
C MET A 9 9.13 -10.33 -11.97
N ARG A 10 7.85 -10.38 -12.38
CA ARG A 10 7.29 -11.53 -13.11
C ARG A 10 7.70 -11.56 -14.57
N CYS A 11 7.76 -10.39 -15.24
CA CYS A 11 7.92 -10.32 -16.70
C CYS A 11 9.35 -10.02 -17.13
N VAL A 12 10.22 -9.49 -16.24
CA VAL A 12 11.57 -9.07 -16.62
C VAL A 12 12.61 -9.72 -15.72
N SER A 13 12.79 -9.25 -14.50
CA SER A 13 13.68 -9.87 -13.51
C SER A 13 13.38 -9.40 -12.09
N VAL A 14 13.76 -10.22 -11.11
CA VAL A 14 13.64 -9.89 -9.68
C VAL A 14 14.51 -8.68 -9.32
N LYS A 15 15.73 -8.59 -9.86
CA LYS A 15 16.65 -7.45 -9.59
C LYS A 15 16.04 -6.11 -10.04
N LEU A 16 15.48 -6.06 -11.24
CA LEU A 16 14.83 -4.85 -11.76
C LEU A 16 13.52 -4.54 -11.01
N GLY A 17 12.79 -5.55 -10.54
CA GLY A 17 11.62 -5.34 -9.71
C GLY A 17 11.97 -4.73 -8.34
N ILE A 18 13.07 -5.17 -7.72
CA ILE A 18 13.58 -4.56 -6.47
C ILE A 18 14.02 -3.11 -6.72
N LEU A 19 14.74 -2.85 -7.81
CA LEU A 19 15.11 -1.48 -8.17
C LEU A 19 13.87 -0.59 -8.37
N CYS A 20 12.84 -1.10 -9.06
CA CYS A 20 11.56 -0.41 -9.22
C CYS A 20 10.92 -0.09 -7.86
N LEU A 21 10.93 -1.03 -6.90
CA LEU A 21 10.42 -0.81 -5.55
C LEU A 21 11.19 0.31 -4.84
N VAL A 22 12.52 0.25 -4.85
CA VAL A 22 13.37 1.25 -4.21
C VAL A 22 13.11 2.64 -4.79
N LEU A 23 13.03 2.76 -6.11
CA LEU A 23 12.72 4.02 -6.78
C LEU A 23 11.30 4.52 -6.46
N ASP A 24 10.32 3.61 -6.35
CA ASP A 24 8.94 3.95 -5.98
C ASP A 24 8.84 4.46 -4.54
N VAL A 25 9.60 3.87 -3.61
CA VAL A 25 9.70 4.35 -2.23
C VAL A 25 10.46 5.69 -2.19
N ALA A 26 11.60 5.78 -2.87
CA ALA A 26 12.44 6.98 -2.86
C ALA A 26 11.71 8.21 -3.40
N LYS A 27 10.95 8.08 -4.49
CA LYS A 27 10.18 9.21 -5.04
C LYS A 27 9.03 9.68 -4.14
N GLY A 28 8.57 8.84 -3.22
CA GLY A 28 7.67 9.25 -2.14
C GLY A 28 8.41 9.90 -0.99
N PHE A 29 9.50 9.27 -0.54
CA PHE A 29 10.28 9.69 0.62
C PHE A 29 10.99 11.04 0.39
N VAL A 30 11.79 11.14 -0.67
CA VAL A 30 12.71 12.28 -0.88
C VAL A 30 11.98 13.62 -0.92
N PRO A 31 10.92 13.84 -1.72
CA PRO A 31 10.29 15.15 -1.79
C PRO A 31 9.61 15.54 -0.49
N VAL A 32 9.00 14.62 0.25
CA VAL A 32 8.34 14.92 1.52
C VAL A 32 9.37 15.17 2.62
N PHE A 33 10.45 14.41 2.65
CA PHE A 33 11.55 14.59 3.58
C PHE A 33 12.22 15.95 3.41
N LEU A 34 12.56 16.32 2.17
CA LEU A 34 13.12 17.64 1.87
C LEU A 34 12.14 18.76 2.20
N ALA A 35 10.87 18.61 1.84
CA ALA A 35 9.87 19.61 2.20
C ALA A 35 9.77 19.80 3.72
N LYS A 36 9.79 18.70 4.49
CA LYS A 36 9.76 18.77 5.96
C LYS A 36 10.99 19.51 6.54
N MET A 37 12.16 19.42 5.89
CA MET A 37 13.37 20.14 6.30
C MET A 37 13.35 21.64 5.96
N TYR A 38 12.76 22.00 4.83
CA TYR A 38 12.88 23.37 4.29
C TYR A 38 11.61 24.20 4.42
N VAL A 39 10.43 23.58 4.61
CA VAL A 39 9.18 24.32 4.84
C VAL A 39 9.12 24.77 6.30
N PRO A 40 8.99 26.08 6.58
CA PRO A 40 9.06 26.62 7.93
C PRO A 40 8.01 26.05 8.89
N ASP A 41 6.82 25.73 8.37
CA ASP A 41 5.73 25.16 9.15
C ASP A 41 5.10 23.94 8.42
N TYR A 42 5.69 22.77 8.62
CA TYR A 42 5.13 21.51 8.13
C TYR A 42 3.86 21.07 8.88
N ARG A 43 3.49 21.75 9.97
CA ARG A 43 2.24 21.50 10.70
C ARG A 43 1.06 22.21 10.06
N HIS A 44 1.31 23.21 9.22
CA HIS A 44 0.27 23.91 8.49
C HIS A 44 -0.49 22.97 7.54
N MET A 45 -1.81 23.14 7.44
CA MET A 45 -2.69 22.24 6.67
C MET A 45 -2.28 22.04 5.21
N LEU A 46 -1.68 23.06 4.56
CA LEU A 46 -1.20 22.96 3.19
C LEU A 46 -0.07 21.94 3.01
N PHE A 47 0.65 21.57 4.07
CA PHE A 47 1.65 20.50 4.00
C PHE A 47 1.04 19.14 3.64
N ALA A 48 -0.25 18.94 3.91
CA ALA A 48 -0.99 17.76 3.47
C ALA A 48 -0.96 17.56 1.95
N LEU A 49 -0.94 18.64 1.17
CA LEU A 49 -0.81 18.57 -0.29
C LEU A 49 0.58 18.09 -0.72
N ILE A 50 1.62 18.48 0.01
CA ILE A 50 3.00 18.02 -0.23
C ILE A 50 3.11 16.51 0.05
N ILE A 51 2.47 16.03 1.13
CA ILE A 51 2.39 14.61 1.46
C ILE A 51 1.68 13.83 0.35
N ALA A 52 0.58 14.35 -0.17
CA ALA A 52 -0.24 13.67 -1.17
C ALA A 52 0.37 13.71 -2.60
N ALA A 53 1.10 14.77 -2.93
CA ALA A 53 1.58 15.03 -4.30
C ALA A 53 2.38 13.88 -4.93
N PRO A 54 3.35 13.22 -4.27
CA PRO A 54 4.10 12.11 -4.87
C PRO A 54 3.21 10.91 -5.18
N VAL A 55 2.21 10.63 -4.32
CA VAL A 55 1.29 9.51 -4.48
C VAL A 55 0.31 9.78 -5.63
N LEU A 56 -0.26 10.98 -5.68
CA LEU A 56 -1.10 11.43 -6.79
C LEU A 56 -0.34 11.41 -8.11
N GLY A 57 0.88 11.95 -8.14
CA GLY A 57 1.73 11.97 -9.32
C GLY A 57 2.10 10.58 -9.82
N HIS A 58 2.35 9.61 -8.91
CA HIS A 58 2.58 8.22 -9.28
C HIS A 58 1.31 7.54 -9.81
N ALA A 59 0.17 7.74 -9.15
CA ALA A 59 -1.09 7.10 -9.51
C ALA A 59 -1.66 7.65 -10.83
N PHE A 60 -1.57 8.95 -11.04
CA PHE A 60 -2.21 9.67 -12.15
C PHE A 60 -1.20 10.43 -13.01
N THR A 61 -0.04 9.81 -13.31
CA THR A 61 0.99 10.45 -14.12
C THR A 61 0.49 10.77 -15.55
N PRO A 62 0.63 12.02 -16.01
CA PRO A 62 0.28 12.42 -17.37
C PRO A 62 1.09 11.67 -18.44
N ILE A 63 2.35 11.33 -18.12
CA ILE A 63 3.25 10.59 -19.04
C ILE A 63 2.64 9.27 -19.48
N LEU A 64 1.88 8.59 -18.63
CA LEU A 64 1.19 7.34 -18.94
C LEU A 64 -0.32 7.55 -19.19
N LYS A 65 -0.72 8.73 -19.66
CA LYS A 65 -2.13 9.07 -19.91
C LYS A 65 -3.02 8.76 -18.68
N PHE A 66 -2.57 9.16 -17.51
CA PHE A 66 -3.21 8.95 -16.20
C PHE A 66 -3.35 7.47 -15.77
N LYS A 67 -2.67 6.55 -16.47
CA LYS A 67 -2.61 5.10 -16.16
C LYS A 67 -1.35 4.73 -15.38
N GLY A 68 -1.05 5.47 -14.31
CA GLY A 68 0.09 5.18 -13.42
C GLY A 68 -0.10 3.94 -12.55
N GLY A 69 0.85 3.69 -11.66
CA GLY A 69 0.87 2.54 -10.76
C GLY A 69 -0.17 2.59 -9.63
N LYS A 70 -0.19 1.55 -8.79
CA LYS A 70 -1.11 1.42 -7.64
C LYS A 70 -0.67 2.23 -6.39
N ALA A 71 0.46 2.89 -6.46
CA ALA A 71 1.01 3.85 -5.49
C ALA A 71 1.30 3.32 -4.06
N ILE A 72 1.21 2.02 -3.79
CA ILE A 72 1.42 1.45 -2.45
C ILE A 72 2.85 1.73 -1.95
N ALA A 73 3.87 1.42 -2.76
CA ALA A 73 5.28 1.62 -2.40
C ALA A 73 5.61 3.12 -2.18
N THR A 74 5.06 3.98 -3.04
CA THR A 74 5.20 5.45 -2.90
C THR A 74 4.54 5.95 -1.62
N SER A 75 3.38 5.38 -1.21
CA SER A 75 2.72 5.71 0.06
C SER A 75 3.59 5.34 1.26
N TYR A 76 4.24 4.17 1.24
CA TYR A 76 5.22 3.82 2.28
C TYR A 76 6.37 4.82 2.34
N GLY A 77 6.90 5.25 1.20
CA GLY A 77 7.95 6.26 1.12
C GLY A 77 7.54 7.58 1.76
N VAL A 78 6.36 8.08 1.40
CA VAL A 78 5.80 9.32 1.96
C VAL A 78 5.65 9.22 3.48
N LEU A 79 5.04 8.14 3.98
CA LEU A 79 4.82 7.97 5.42
C LEU A 79 6.13 7.76 6.19
N LEU A 80 7.14 7.14 5.58
CA LEU A 80 8.47 6.98 6.17
C LEU A 80 9.16 8.34 6.39
N ALA A 81 8.95 9.32 5.49
CA ALA A 81 9.50 10.66 5.61
C ALA A 81 8.94 11.45 6.80
N LEU A 82 7.82 11.03 7.38
CA LEU A 82 7.19 11.69 8.52
C LEU A 82 7.83 11.31 9.87
N ILE A 83 8.68 10.30 9.92
CA ILE A 83 9.44 9.94 11.12
C ILE A 83 10.44 11.08 11.44
N PRO A 84 10.68 11.41 12.73
CA PRO A 84 10.12 10.82 13.95
C PRO A 84 8.79 11.42 14.41
N ASP A 85 8.27 12.44 13.75
CA ASP A 85 7.07 13.19 14.21
C ASP A 85 5.79 12.35 14.14
N SER A 86 5.76 11.33 13.29
CA SER A 86 4.65 10.37 13.22
C SER A 86 5.11 8.99 12.77
N PHE A 87 4.57 7.96 13.41
CA PHE A 87 4.81 6.55 13.09
C PHE A 87 3.69 5.92 12.24
N MET A 88 3.01 6.73 11.41
CA MET A 88 1.95 6.26 10.49
C MET A 88 2.40 5.12 9.59
N VAL A 89 3.68 5.11 9.18
CA VAL A 89 4.25 4.03 8.36
C VAL A 89 4.17 2.67 9.07
N LEU A 90 4.40 2.62 10.38
CA LEU A 90 4.30 1.37 11.16
C LEU A 90 2.85 0.93 11.28
N ARG A 91 1.90 1.85 11.52
CA ARG A 91 0.46 1.53 11.53
C ARG A 91 0.02 0.93 10.19
N MET A 92 0.41 1.54 9.08
CA MET A 92 0.13 1.03 7.75
C MET A 92 0.76 -0.36 7.53
N ALA A 93 2.01 -0.56 7.97
CA ALA A 93 2.71 -1.84 7.85
C ALA A 93 2.04 -2.95 8.66
N VAL A 94 1.65 -2.67 9.89
CA VAL A 94 0.95 -3.64 10.74
C VAL A 94 -0.41 -4.03 10.13
N ILE A 95 -1.21 -3.05 9.71
CA ILE A 95 -2.52 -3.32 9.10
C ILE A 95 -2.36 -4.15 7.82
N THR A 96 -1.44 -3.77 6.94
CA THR A 96 -1.21 -4.54 5.69
C THR A 96 -0.64 -5.92 5.96
N ALA A 97 0.20 -6.10 6.98
CA ALA A 97 0.70 -7.40 7.40
C ALA A 97 -0.42 -8.31 7.92
N ILE A 98 -1.32 -7.80 8.77
CA ILE A 98 -2.47 -8.55 9.27
C ILE A 98 -3.32 -9.10 8.10
N PHE A 99 -3.69 -8.23 7.16
CA PHE A 99 -4.51 -8.62 6.01
C PHE A 99 -3.76 -9.42 4.93
N SER A 100 -2.44 -9.50 5.00
CA SER A 100 -1.64 -10.31 4.07
C SER A 100 -1.25 -11.66 4.63
N LEU A 101 -1.05 -11.77 5.95
CA LEU A 101 -0.50 -12.96 6.61
C LEU A 101 -1.53 -13.71 7.45
N ILE A 102 -2.47 -13.00 8.09
CA ILE A 102 -3.43 -13.58 9.03
C ILE A 102 -4.81 -13.70 8.37
N ILE A 103 -5.31 -12.64 7.77
CA ILE A 103 -6.62 -12.58 7.11
C ILE A 103 -6.38 -12.46 5.61
N ILE A 104 -6.21 -13.59 4.94
CA ILE A 104 -5.90 -13.60 3.50
C ILE A 104 -7.18 -13.29 2.72
N VAL A 105 -7.34 -12.03 2.34
CA VAL A 105 -8.44 -11.55 1.48
C VAL A 105 -8.02 -11.61 0.02
N LYS A 106 -8.82 -12.24 -0.82
CA LYS A 106 -8.68 -12.17 -2.28
C LYS A 106 -9.94 -11.53 -2.88
N PRO A 107 -9.84 -10.75 -3.94
CA PRO A 107 -8.63 -10.39 -4.69
C PRO A 107 -7.70 -9.43 -3.94
N ASP A 108 -6.44 -9.37 -4.37
CA ASP A 108 -5.42 -8.50 -3.77
C ASP A 108 -5.83 -7.03 -3.74
N SER A 109 -6.61 -6.57 -4.73
CA SER A 109 -7.15 -5.21 -4.76
C SER A 109 -8.08 -4.93 -3.58
N LEU A 110 -8.97 -5.87 -3.25
CA LEU A 110 -9.90 -5.73 -2.12
C LEU A 110 -9.15 -5.69 -0.78
N ARG A 111 -8.12 -6.54 -0.63
CA ARG A 111 -7.25 -6.55 0.54
C ARG A 111 -6.63 -5.18 0.79
N VAL A 112 -6.09 -4.54 -0.25
CA VAL A 112 -5.49 -3.21 -0.15
C VAL A 112 -6.54 -2.14 0.16
N ILE A 113 -7.72 -2.20 -0.46
CA ILE A 113 -8.82 -1.28 -0.17
C ILE A 113 -9.20 -1.32 1.30
N ILE A 114 -9.42 -2.53 1.85
CA ILE A 114 -9.77 -2.71 3.28
C ILE A 114 -8.64 -2.19 4.18
N SER A 115 -7.38 -2.53 3.86
CA SER A 115 -6.23 -2.09 4.65
C SER A 115 -6.08 -0.57 4.65
N MET A 116 -6.26 0.09 3.50
CA MET A 116 -6.17 1.54 3.40
C MET A 116 -7.34 2.25 4.08
N PHE A 117 -8.55 1.69 4.00
CA PHE A 117 -9.71 2.21 4.70
C PHE A 117 -9.50 2.14 6.23
N LEU A 118 -9.08 0.98 6.74
CA LEU A 118 -8.80 0.81 8.16
C LEU A 118 -7.65 1.72 8.63
N PHE A 119 -6.60 1.87 7.83
CA PHE A 119 -5.52 2.80 8.11
C PHE A 119 -6.02 4.25 8.21
N ALA A 120 -6.87 4.68 7.28
CA ALA A 120 -7.49 6.00 7.30
C ALA A 120 -8.32 6.22 8.59
N VAL A 121 -9.16 5.24 8.94
CA VAL A 121 -9.98 5.29 10.17
C VAL A 121 -9.10 5.35 11.42
N CYS A 122 -8.08 4.49 11.51
CA CYS A 122 -7.18 4.47 12.67
C CYS A 122 -6.50 5.83 12.89
N ASN A 123 -6.12 6.55 11.84
CA ASN A 123 -5.44 7.84 11.98
C ASN A 123 -6.30 8.92 12.67
N PHE A 124 -7.62 8.78 12.72
CA PHE A 124 -8.48 9.68 13.51
C PHE A 124 -8.33 9.50 15.02
N PHE A 125 -7.96 8.30 15.48
CA PHE A 125 -7.84 7.97 16.90
C PHE A 125 -6.45 8.29 17.48
N PHE A 126 -5.47 8.54 16.63
CA PHE A 126 -4.12 8.91 17.04
C PHE A 126 -3.95 10.44 16.92
N HIS A 127 -3.35 11.06 17.95
CA HIS A 127 -3.11 12.50 18.00
C HIS A 127 -1.87 12.90 17.17
N ASP A 128 -1.88 12.57 15.89
CA ASP A 128 -0.84 13.00 14.96
C ASP A 128 -1.03 14.47 14.55
N VAL A 129 -0.01 15.04 13.94
CA VAL A 129 -0.08 16.39 13.35
C VAL A 129 -1.21 16.45 12.31
N THR A 130 -2.09 17.43 12.41
CA THR A 130 -3.30 17.53 11.56
C THR A 130 -2.99 17.48 10.07
N SER A 131 -1.92 18.15 9.61
CA SER A 131 -1.49 18.08 8.20
C SER A 131 -1.11 16.66 7.78
N PHE A 132 -0.53 15.86 8.67
CA PHE A 132 -0.17 14.46 8.39
C PHE A 132 -1.41 13.58 8.30
N VAL A 133 -2.39 13.80 9.18
CA VAL A 133 -3.68 13.09 9.11
C VAL A 133 -4.38 13.39 7.79
N ILE A 134 -4.55 14.66 7.43
CA ILE A 134 -5.20 15.06 6.18
C ILE A 134 -4.44 14.49 4.97
N GLY A 135 -3.10 14.61 4.96
CA GLY A 135 -2.26 14.05 3.91
C GLY A 135 -2.44 12.54 3.76
N SER A 136 -2.45 11.80 4.88
CA SER A 136 -2.65 10.34 4.89
C SER A 136 -4.04 9.93 4.41
N LEU A 137 -5.06 10.74 4.67
CA LEU A 137 -6.41 10.51 4.14
C LEU A 137 -6.46 10.66 2.62
N ILE A 138 -5.82 11.70 2.07
CA ILE A 138 -5.73 11.89 0.61
C ILE A 138 -4.93 10.74 -0.03
N VAL A 139 -3.83 10.31 0.59
CA VAL A 139 -3.05 9.16 0.17
C VAL A 139 -3.92 7.90 0.14
N SER A 140 -4.63 7.61 1.23
CA SER A 140 -5.52 6.44 1.33
C SER A 140 -6.62 6.47 0.27
N ALA A 141 -7.28 7.61 0.11
CA ALA A 141 -8.32 7.79 -0.92
C ALA A 141 -7.75 7.57 -2.33
N THR A 142 -6.55 8.07 -2.61
CA THR A 142 -5.87 7.89 -3.91
C THR A 142 -5.59 6.41 -4.20
N VAL A 143 -5.06 5.68 -3.21
CA VAL A 143 -4.76 4.25 -3.36
C VAL A 143 -6.04 3.45 -3.52
N ILE A 144 -7.07 3.72 -2.70
CA ILE A 144 -8.38 3.06 -2.80
C ILE A 144 -8.99 3.28 -4.18
N LEU A 145 -9.05 4.53 -4.65
CA LEU A 145 -9.58 4.87 -5.96
C LEU A 145 -8.84 4.11 -7.07
N LYS A 146 -7.50 4.07 -7.00
CA LYS A 146 -6.69 3.39 -7.99
C LYS A 146 -6.91 1.88 -8.01
N HIS A 147 -7.16 1.28 -6.85
CA HIS A 147 -7.50 -0.15 -6.75
C HIS A 147 -8.92 -0.44 -7.23
N LEU A 148 -9.88 0.45 -6.98
CA LEU A 148 -11.25 0.35 -7.52
C LEU A 148 -11.27 0.45 -9.04
N MET A 149 -10.53 1.41 -9.63
CA MET A 149 -10.41 1.54 -11.09
C MET A 149 -9.79 0.33 -11.78
N ASN A 150 -8.98 -0.44 -11.06
CA ASN A 150 -8.32 -1.65 -11.57
C ASN A 150 -8.92 -2.93 -10.96
N TYR A 151 -10.11 -2.82 -10.37
CA TYR A 151 -10.81 -3.99 -9.81
C TYR A 151 -11.34 -4.84 -10.96
N GLY A 152 -10.91 -6.10 -11.03
CA GLY A 152 -11.42 -7.07 -12.00
C GLY A 152 -12.53 -7.93 -11.41
N ASP A 153 -13.16 -8.77 -12.24
CA ASP A 153 -14.27 -9.68 -11.87
C ASP A 153 -13.82 -10.88 -11.01
N GLU A 154 -12.73 -10.73 -10.25
CA GLU A 154 -12.25 -11.81 -9.39
C GLU A 154 -13.20 -12.04 -8.22
N LYS A 155 -13.61 -13.30 -8.02
CA LYS A 155 -14.52 -13.68 -6.93
C LYS A 155 -13.87 -13.50 -5.57
N PHE A 156 -14.63 -12.93 -4.64
CA PHE A 156 -14.25 -12.80 -3.25
C PHE A 156 -13.94 -14.18 -2.63
N LYS A 157 -12.78 -14.31 -2.00
CA LYS A 157 -12.38 -15.46 -1.20
C LYS A 157 -11.70 -14.99 0.09
N LEU A 158 -12.22 -15.45 1.22
CA LEU A 158 -11.59 -15.29 2.51
C LEU A 158 -10.92 -16.60 2.90
N SER A 159 -9.64 -16.61 3.22
CA SER A 159 -8.92 -17.78 3.68
C SER A 159 -8.03 -17.46 4.88
N PHE A 160 -7.98 -18.39 5.84
CA PHE A 160 -7.09 -18.30 6.98
C PHE A 160 -5.96 -19.33 6.80
N PRO A 161 -4.70 -19.01 7.16
CA PRO A 161 -3.56 -19.93 6.97
C PRO A 161 -3.74 -21.28 7.67
N PHE A 162 -4.51 -21.34 8.76
CA PHE A 162 -4.79 -22.58 9.48
C PHE A 162 -5.72 -23.56 8.73
N GLN A 163 -6.57 -23.08 7.81
CA GLN A 163 -7.47 -23.94 7.03
C GLN A 163 -6.74 -24.71 5.93
N LYS A 164 -5.65 -24.16 5.39
CA LYS A 164 -4.86 -24.78 4.33
C LYS A 164 -4.15 -26.05 4.81
N LYS A 165 -3.62 -26.04 6.02
CA LYS A 165 -2.96 -27.20 6.64
C LYS A 165 -3.92 -28.37 6.94
N HIS A 166 -5.21 -28.08 7.18
CA HIS A 166 -6.22 -29.11 7.48
C HIS A 166 -6.73 -29.80 6.23
N SER A 167 -6.80 -29.11 5.10
CA SER A 167 -7.21 -29.69 3.82
C SER A 167 -6.08 -30.53 3.18
N GLU A 168 -4.83 -30.10 3.27
CA GLU A 168 -3.67 -30.87 2.80
C GLU A 168 -3.48 -32.16 3.59
N ASN A 169 -3.65 -32.13 4.93
CA ASN A 169 -3.61 -33.33 5.78
C ASN A 169 -4.77 -34.29 5.57
N LYS A 170 -5.94 -33.79 5.14
CA LYS A 170 -7.07 -34.68 4.79
C LYS A 170 -6.86 -35.39 3.46
N ASN A 171 -6.31 -34.69 2.47
CA ASN A 171 -6.03 -35.28 1.15
C ASN A 171 -4.90 -36.32 1.24
N ALA A 172 -3.79 -36.03 1.96
CA ALA A 172 -2.73 -37.00 2.20
C ALA A 172 -3.21 -38.26 2.94
N LYS A 173 -4.16 -38.13 3.90
CA LYS A 173 -4.73 -39.27 4.59
C LYS A 173 -5.74 -40.07 3.76
N GLN A 174 -6.27 -39.51 2.68
CA GLN A 174 -7.16 -40.26 1.76
C GLN A 174 -6.35 -41.02 0.70
N GLU A 175 -5.21 -40.48 0.25
CA GLU A 175 -4.31 -41.17 -0.67
C GLU A 175 -3.65 -42.40 -0.02
N THR A 176 -3.23 -42.31 1.25
CA THR A 176 -2.66 -43.45 2.01
C THR A 176 -3.69 -44.52 2.42
N LYS A 177 -4.98 -44.34 2.18
CA LYS A 177 -6.02 -45.35 2.44
C LYS A 177 -6.48 -46.08 1.18
N GLN A 178 -6.02 -45.70 0.01
CA GLN A 178 -6.36 -46.31 -1.30
C GLN A 178 -5.21 -47.18 -1.86
N GLU A 179 -4.05 -47.23 -1.20
CA GLU A 179 -2.99 -48.22 -1.37
C GLU A 179 -3.12 -49.36 -0.33
#